data_d4db7b1af0567c332f4508e5c1a0e80f
#
_entry.id   d4db7b1af0567c332f4508e5c1a0e80f
#
_cell.length_a   1.000
_cell.length_b   1.000
_cell.length_c   1.000
_cell.angle_alpha   90.00
_cell.angle_beta   90.00
_cell.angle_gamma   90.00
#
_symmetry.space_group_name_H-M   'P 1'
#
loop_
_entity.id
_entity.type
_entity.pdbx_description
1 polymer ?
#
loop_
_entity_poly.entity_id
_entity_poly.type
_entity_poly.pdbx_seq_one_letter_code
_entity_poly.pdbx_strand_id
1 'polypeptide(L)'
;MYFRAFYGVPDSFRGPDGTPVNALRGLLDFISRLLNMYSPSHLACCWDNDWRPTWRVDLIPSYKAHRVAKYGDTVVTEMASSSSTTGEGVPEGLAVQVPLILAVLDALGIAVVGKDGYEADDVIGTLASTAPMPVDVVTGDRDLFQLVDDERQVRVLYIARGVGKHEVVDNAWVQTKYGVPAAAYVDYATMRGDASDGLPGISGIGDKTAASLLNSYGDLEGILAAASGSKPKISGAVSAKLGAAIDYLAVAPSVVAVVRDLDLGVSFDDLRCPNAPAKPELFAELTDLLGLGSSTERIVASLANDP
;
A
#
# COMPACT_ATOMS: atom_id res chain seq x y z
N MET A 1 5.32 3.71 3.80
CA MET A 1 6.78 3.96 3.89
C MET A 1 7.17 4.69 5.18
N TYR A 2 6.60 5.85 5.52
CA TYR A 2 6.98 6.64 6.69
C TYR A 2 6.74 5.91 8.05
N PHE A 3 5.70 5.08 8.19
CA PHE A 3 5.54 4.19 9.34
C PHE A 3 6.75 3.25 9.53
N ARG A 4 7.24 2.65 8.43
CA ARG A 4 8.43 1.80 8.49
C ARG A 4 9.68 2.58 8.86
N ALA A 5 9.80 3.81 8.38
CA ALA A 5 10.88 4.71 8.76
C ALA A 5 10.81 5.04 10.26
N PHE A 6 9.61 5.35 10.77
CA PHE A 6 9.40 5.66 12.18
C PHE A 6 9.87 4.55 13.12
N TYR A 7 9.52 3.29 12.81
CA TYR A 7 9.93 2.16 13.65
C TYR A 7 11.33 1.62 13.33
N GLY A 8 11.86 1.92 12.16
CA GLY A 8 13.16 1.43 11.69
C GLY A 8 14.34 2.35 11.94
N VAL A 9 14.08 3.62 12.18
CA VAL A 9 15.09 4.65 12.45
C VAL A 9 15.03 5.04 13.94
N PRO A 10 16.18 5.16 14.65
CA PRO A 10 16.19 5.50 16.05
C PRO A 10 15.40 6.78 16.38
N ASP A 11 14.63 6.76 17.45
CA ASP A 11 13.82 7.88 17.95
C ASP A 11 14.65 9.03 18.55
N SER A 12 15.96 8.80 18.71
CA SER A 12 16.93 9.82 19.11
C SER A 12 17.17 10.89 18.03
N PHE A 13 16.75 10.67 16.79
CA PHE A 13 16.81 11.70 15.74
C PHE A 13 15.73 12.75 15.97
N ARG A 14 16.20 13.92 16.42
CA ARG A 14 15.35 15.07 16.72
C ARG A 14 15.90 16.33 16.08
N GLY A 15 15.00 17.24 15.74
CA GLY A 15 15.34 18.60 15.33
C GLY A 15 15.95 19.42 16.47
N PRO A 16 16.46 20.62 16.18
CA PRO A 16 17.04 21.53 17.18
C PRO A 16 16.09 21.91 18.33
N ASP A 17 14.79 21.93 18.07
CA ASP A 17 13.72 22.20 19.05
C ASP A 17 13.23 20.95 19.81
N GLY A 18 13.82 19.78 19.53
CA GLY A 18 13.41 18.51 20.11
C GLY A 18 12.31 17.77 19.34
N THR A 19 11.78 18.31 18.25
CA THR A 19 10.79 17.65 17.40
C THR A 19 11.34 16.34 16.84
N PRO A 20 10.64 15.20 16.94
CA PRO A 20 11.10 13.96 16.35
C PRO A 20 11.09 14.08 14.82
N VAL A 21 12.16 13.59 14.16
CA VAL A 21 12.34 13.64 12.71
C VAL A 21 12.80 12.31 12.10
N ASN A 22 12.77 11.24 12.89
CA ASN A 22 13.24 9.92 12.47
C ASN A 22 12.45 9.36 11.28
N ALA A 23 11.11 9.51 11.28
CA ALA A 23 10.27 9.07 10.17
C ALA A 23 10.56 9.85 8.88
N LEU A 24 10.70 11.17 8.99
CA LEU A 24 11.02 12.05 7.86
C LEU A 24 12.40 11.72 7.29
N ARG A 25 13.44 11.66 8.12
CA ARG A 25 14.80 11.32 7.68
C ARG A 25 14.85 9.94 7.01
N GLY A 26 14.22 8.94 7.64
CA GLY A 26 14.17 7.60 7.09
C GLY A 26 13.39 7.51 5.77
N LEU A 27 12.32 8.28 5.61
CA LEU A 27 11.59 8.36 4.35
C LEU A 27 12.45 8.95 3.23
N LEU A 28 13.15 10.07 3.49
CA LEU A 28 14.07 10.68 2.53
C LEU A 28 15.18 9.71 2.11
N ASP A 29 15.74 8.97 3.08
CA ASP A 29 16.78 7.98 2.80
C ASP A 29 16.23 6.78 1.99
N PHE A 30 14.97 6.37 2.24
CA PHE A 30 14.33 5.33 1.43
C PHE A 30 14.11 5.78 -0.01
N ILE A 31 13.59 7.00 -0.20
CA ILE A 31 13.39 7.58 -1.54
C ILE A 31 14.73 7.74 -2.25
N SER A 32 15.74 8.34 -1.61
CA SER A 32 17.08 8.50 -2.18
C SER A 32 17.66 7.17 -2.67
N ARG A 33 17.50 6.12 -1.87
CA ARG A 33 18.00 4.80 -2.22
C ARG A 33 17.29 4.22 -3.43
N LEU A 34 15.97 4.37 -3.52
CA LEU A 34 15.19 3.89 -4.66
C LEU A 34 15.51 4.67 -5.93
N LEU A 35 15.64 6.00 -5.84
CA LEU A 35 16.08 6.84 -6.95
C LEU A 35 17.43 6.39 -7.50
N ASN A 36 18.42 6.16 -6.64
CA ASN A 36 19.75 5.70 -7.04
C ASN A 36 19.77 4.28 -7.62
N MET A 37 18.83 3.42 -7.23
CA MET A 37 18.78 2.02 -7.69
C MET A 37 18.04 1.85 -9.01
N TYR A 38 17.02 2.67 -9.25
CA TYR A 38 16.07 2.45 -10.34
C TYR A 38 15.99 3.62 -11.32
N SER A 39 16.50 4.78 -10.98
CA SER A 39 16.47 6.01 -11.81
C SER A 39 15.11 6.24 -12.48
N PRO A 40 13.99 6.31 -11.72
CA PRO A 40 12.67 6.42 -12.30
C PRO A 40 12.45 7.81 -12.90
N SER A 41 11.78 7.87 -14.05
CA SER A 41 11.35 9.15 -14.65
C SER A 41 10.16 9.80 -13.94
N HIS A 42 9.38 9.00 -13.18
CA HIS A 42 8.19 9.44 -12.46
C HIS A 42 8.21 8.87 -11.03
N LEU A 43 7.73 9.65 -10.08
CA LEU A 43 7.64 9.26 -8.67
C LEU A 43 6.38 9.84 -8.04
N ALA A 44 5.59 9.00 -7.40
CA ALA A 44 4.45 9.41 -6.60
C ALA A 44 4.50 8.79 -5.21
N CYS A 45 4.26 9.58 -4.19
CA CYS A 45 4.00 9.13 -2.84
C CYS A 45 2.48 9.00 -2.66
N CYS A 46 1.95 7.77 -2.70
CA CYS A 46 0.54 7.53 -2.50
C CYS A 46 0.17 7.63 -1.02
N TRP A 47 -0.96 8.29 -0.73
CA TRP A 47 -1.34 8.69 0.61
C TRP A 47 -2.69 8.13 1.03
N ASP A 48 -2.78 7.66 2.28
CA ASP A 48 -4.03 7.24 2.89
C ASP A 48 -4.85 8.47 3.32
N ASN A 49 -5.83 8.89 2.51
CA ASN A 49 -6.81 9.87 2.94
C ASN A 49 -7.87 9.23 3.84
N ASP A 50 -8.15 7.95 3.63
CA ASP A 50 -9.03 7.14 4.47
C ASP A 50 -8.49 5.70 4.56
N TRP A 51 -7.80 5.37 5.65
CA TRP A 51 -7.19 4.05 5.88
C TRP A 51 -8.21 2.92 6.12
N ARG A 52 -9.48 3.28 6.41
CA ARG A 52 -10.60 2.37 6.68
C ARG A 52 -11.87 2.90 6.03
N PRO A 53 -11.96 2.88 4.69
CA PRO A 53 -13.07 3.44 3.94
C PRO A 53 -14.41 2.90 4.37
N THR A 54 -15.41 3.78 4.54
CA THR A 54 -16.76 3.42 4.99
C THR A 54 -17.37 2.34 4.10
N TRP A 55 -17.19 2.45 2.78
CA TRP A 55 -17.76 1.47 1.84
C TRP A 55 -17.20 0.04 2.03
N ARG A 56 -15.92 -0.12 2.42
CA ARG A 56 -15.35 -1.44 2.78
C ARG A 56 -15.93 -1.96 4.09
N VAL A 57 -16.11 -1.07 5.06
CA VAL A 57 -16.72 -1.38 6.37
C VAL A 57 -18.19 -1.77 6.24
N ASP A 58 -18.94 -1.11 5.36
CA ASP A 58 -20.35 -1.43 5.08
C ASP A 58 -20.49 -2.83 4.48
N LEU A 59 -19.53 -3.25 3.64
CA LEU A 59 -19.48 -4.59 3.06
C LEU A 59 -19.02 -5.65 4.09
N ILE A 60 -17.95 -5.35 4.83
CA ILE A 60 -17.38 -6.26 5.84
C ILE A 60 -17.06 -5.47 7.12
N PRO A 61 -17.96 -5.46 8.12
CA PRO A 61 -17.78 -4.67 9.36
C PRO A 61 -16.51 -4.99 10.15
N SER A 62 -15.97 -6.22 10.01
CA SER A 62 -14.70 -6.63 10.65
C SER A 62 -13.46 -6.04 9.98
N TYR A 63 -13.59 -5.42 8.79
CA TYR A 63 -12.46 -4.86 8.05
C TYR A 63 -11.71 -3.85 8.91
N LYS A 64 -10.45 -4.16 9.23
CA LYS A 64 -9.54 -3.37 10.08
C LYS A 64 -10.11 -2.95 11.46
N ALA A 65 -11.22 -3.56 11.94
CA ALA A 65 -11.89 -3.18 13.18
C ALA A 65 -10.98 -3.31 14.43
N HIS A 66 -10.10 -4.31 14.45
CA HIS A 66 -9.16 -4.52 15.56
C HIS A 66 -8.10 -3.42 15.68
N ARG A 67 -7.83 -2.66 14.60
CA ARG A 67 -6.93 -1.50 14.64
C ARG A 67 -7.58 -0.33 15.39
N VAL A 68 -8.88 -0.11 15.21
CA VAL A 68 -9.66 0.89 15.95
C VAL A 68 -9.68 0.56 17.46
N ALA A 69 -9.94 -0.69 17.82
CA ALA A 69 -10.03 -1.12 19.23
C ALA A 69 -8.70 -1.02 19.99
N LYS A 70 -7.57 -1.18 19.28
CA LYS A 70 -6.23 -1.15 19.87
C LYS A 70 -5.79 0.25 20.27
N TYR A 71 -6.30 1.28 19.62
CA TYR A 71 -5.80 2.66 19.75
C TYR A 71 -6.75 3.62 20.47
N GLY A 72 -7.96 3.15 20.88
CA GLY A 72 -8.89 3.86 21.79
C GLY A 72 -9.45 5.18 21.26
N ASP A 73 -10.62 5.55 21.75
CA ASP A 73 -11.43 6.72 21.38
C ASP A 73 -10.81 8.12 21.64
N THR A 74 -9.53 8.23 21.95
CA THR A 74 -9.00 9.42 22.61
C THR A 74 -8.52 10.54 21.69
N VAL A 75 -8.54 10.41 20.36
CA VAL A 75 -7.94 11.44 19.47
C VAL A 75 -8.85 11.93 18.34
N VAL A 76 -10.11 11.56 18.31
CA VAL A 76 -10.98 11.79 17.13
C VAL A 76 -11.66 13.17 17.12
N THR A 77 -11.56 14.02 18.16
CA THR A 77 -12.51 15.16 18.29
C THR A 77 -11.96 16.53 17.94
N GLU A 78 -10.66 16.76 17.76
CA GLU A 78 -10.17 18.14 17.61
C GLU A 78 -9.35 18.47 16.34
N MET A 79 -9.12 17.55 15.42
CA MET A 79 -8.39 17.86 14.17
C MET A 79 -9.18 17.64 12.88
N ALA A 80 -10.50 17.61 12.96
CA ALA A 80 -11.41 17.36 11.83
C ALA A 80 -11.71 18.62 10.99
N SER A 81 -10.75 19.50 10.75
CA SER A 81 -11.00 20.68 9.90
C SER A 81 -9.96 20.96 8.83
N SER A 82 -9.09 20.03 8.48
CA SER A 82 -8.40 20.04 7.18
C SER A 82 -7.63 18.72 6.97
N SER A 83 -8.06 17.91 6.02
CA SER A 83 -7.51 16.59 5.59
C SER A 83 -7.55 15.49 6.66
N SER A 84 -8.47 14.56 6.46
CA SER A 84 -8.78 13.38 7.27
C SER A 84 -7.68 12.30 7.21
N THR A 85 -6.54 12.49 7.88
CA THR A 85 -5.45 11.50 7.87
C THR A 85 -5.14 10.93 9.26
N THR A 86 -6.06 10.96 10.22
CA THR A 86 -5.75 10.60 11.62
C THR A 86 -6.74 9.63 12.24
N GLY A 87 -6.99 8.50 11.59
CA GLY A 87 -7.87 7.45 12.10
C GLY A 87 -7.19 6.17 12.58
N GLU A 88 -5.91 5.95 12.29
CA GLU A 88 -5.08 5.01 13.04
C GLU A 88 -4.56 5.70 14.27
N GLY A 89 -4.41 4.99 15.38
CA GLY A 89 -3.65 5.48 16.51
C GLY A 89 -2.19 5.69 16.10
N VAL A 90 -1.98 6.74 15.33
CA VAL A 90 -0.66 7.17 14.90
C VAL A 90 0.08 7.54 16.18
N PRO A 91 1.23 6.92 16.48
CA PRO A 91 2.03 7.32 17.63
C PRO A 91 2.23 8.84 17.64
N GLU A 92 2.05 9.49 18.79
CA GLU A 92 2.16 10.94 18.91
C GLU A 92 3.43 11.49 18.23
N GLY A 93 4.55 10.78 18.42
CA GLY A 93 5.83 11.14 17.78
C GLY A 93 5.84 11.01 16.26
N LEU A 94 4.91 10.24 15.66
CA LEU A 94 4.74 10.16 14.21
C LEU A 94 3.72 11.20 13.73
N ALA A 95 2.65 11.43 14.48
CA ALA A 95 1.61 12.38 14.11
C ALA A 95 2.17 13.78 13.85
N VAL A 96 3.11 14.23 14.68
CA VAL A 96 3.79 15.53 14.51
C VAL A 96 4.70 15.59 13.28
N GLN A 97 5.18 14.43 12.78
CA GLN A 97 6.04 14.37 11.60
C GLN A 97 5.25 14.35 10.28
N VAL A 98 3.99 13.93 10.29
CA VAL A 98 3.17 13.84 9.06
C VAL A 98 3.09 15.16 8.29
N PRO A 99 2.70 16.31 8.90
CA PRO A 99 2.69 17.59 8.18
C PRO A 99 4.09 18.03 7.73
N LEU A 100 5.14 17.70 8.47
CA LEU A 100 6.51 18.00 8.11
C LEU A 100 6.96 17.18 6.90
N ILE A 101 6.58 15.91 6.83
CA ILE A 101 6.82 15.03 5.67
C ILE A 101 6.19 15.64 4.43
N LEU A 102 4.91 16.03 4.51
CA LEU A 102 4.20 16.64 3.38
C LEU A 102 4.85 17.95 2.93
N ALA A 103 5.24 18.82 3.87
CA ALA A 103 5.92 20.08 3.56
C ALA A 103 7.27 19.87 2.87
N VAL A 104 8.05 18.88 3.31
CA VAL A 104 9.35 18.57 2.71
C VAL A 104 9.20 17.94 1.32
N LEU A 105 8.23 17.03 1.12
CA LEU A 105 7.95 16.45 -0.19
C LEU A 105 7.47 17.51 -1.18
N ASP A 106 6.61 18.45 -0.75
CA ASP A 106 6.16 19.59 -1.55
C ASP A 106 7.32 20.54 -1.91
N ALA A 107 8.21 20.82 -0.97
CA ALA A 107 9.40 21.65 -1.23
C ALA A 107 10.36 20.97 -2.21
N LEU A 108 10.46 19.66 -2.19
CA LEU A 108 11.23 18.86 -3.16
C LEU A 108 10.54 18.79 -4.52
N GLY A 109 9.21 18.98 -4.61
CA GLY A 109 8.43 18.77 -5.82
C GLY A 109 8.09 17.31 -6.07
N ILE A 110 8.15 16.46 -5.04
CA ILE A 110 7.73 15.05 -5.13
C ILE A 110 6.22 15.00 -4.95
N ALA A 111 5.52 14.45 -5.94
CA ALA A 111 4.07 14.35 -5.93
C ALA A 111 3.56 13.48 -4.77
N VAL A 112 2.60 14.01 -4.02
CA VAL A 112 1.82 13.26 -3.03
C VAL A 112 0.39 13.15 -3.56
N VAL A 113 -0.08 11.92 -3.76
CA VAL A 113 -1.39 11.64 -4.36
C VAL A 113 -2.24 10.85 -3.38
N GLY A 114 -3.40 11.37 -3.04
CA GLY A 114 -4.40 10.72 -2.21
C GLY A 114 -5.80 10.94 -2.78
N LYS A 115 -6.78 10.16 -2.32
CA LYS A 115 -8.19 10.31 -2.70
C LYS A 115 -9.07 10.11 -1.48
N ASP A 116 -9.96 11.09 -1.21
CA ASP A 116 -10.90 11.00 -0.09
C ASP A 116 -11.83 9.79 -0.25
N GLY A 117 -12.01 9.05 0.84
CA GLY A 117 -12.78 7.82 0.88
C GLY A 117 -12.05 6.58 0.33
N TYR A 118 -10.74 6.68 0.07
CA TYR A 118 -9.92 5.59 -0.45
C TYR A 118 -8.57 5.48 0.26
N GLU A 119 -8.02 4.28 0.25
CA GLU A 119 -6.71 3.96 0.80
C GLU A 119 -5.58 4.31 -0.18
N ALA A 120 -4.36 4.43 0.30
CA ALA A 120 -3.18 4.58 -0.55
C ALA A 120 -3.05 3.42 -1.56
N ASP A 121 -3.48 2.22 -1.18
CA ASP A 121 -3.42 1.02 -2.02
C ASP A 121 -4.34 1.14 -3.25
N ASP A 122 -5.50 1.82 -3.11
CA ASP A 122 -6.40 2.13 -4.22
C ASP A 122 -5.79 3.17 -5.17
N VAL A 123 -5.09 4.16 -4.63
CA VAL A 123 -4.33 5.15 -5.42
C VAL A 123 -3.21 4.46 -6.19
N ILE A 124 -2.43 3.59 -5.53
CA ILE A 124 -1.39 2.77 -6.17
C ILE A 124 -1.99 1.89 -7.25
N GLY A 125 -3.11 1.21 -6.95
CA GLY A 125 -3.84 0.36 -7.89
C GLY A 125 -4.24 1.11 -9.15
N THR A 126 -4.75 2.33 -8.99
CA THR A 126 -5.16 3.19 -10.11
C THR A 126 -3.97 3.65 -10.93
N LEU A 127 -2.93 4.19 -10.30
CA LEU A 127 -1.73 4.65 -11.01
C LEU A 127 -1.04 3.49 -11.75
N ALA A 128 -0.85 2.35 -11.10
CA ALA A 128 -0.22 1.19 -11.72
C ALA A 128 -1.05 0.62 -12.88
N SER A 129 -2.39 0.68 -12.78
CA SER A 129 -3.29 0.16 -13.81
C SER A 129 -3.46 1.09 -15.01
N THR A 130 -3.21 2.39 -14.86
CA THR A 130 -3.43 3.40 -15.91
C THR A 130 -2.13 3.93 -16.52
N ALA A 131 -0.97 3.68 -15.90
CA ALA A 131 0.32 4.16 -16.37
C ALA A 131 0.65 3.67 -17.79
N PRO A 132 1.10 4.59 -18.69
CA PRO A 132 1.52 4.24 -20.05
C PRO A 132 2.97 3.74 -20.12
N MET A 133 3.61 3.49 -18.99
CA MET A 133 5.01 3.10 -18.84
C MET A 133 5.16 1.96 -17.83
N PRO A 134 6.32 1.28 -17.76
CA PRO A 134 6.62 0.32 -16.70
C PRO A 134 6.48 0.92 -15.30
N VAL A 135 5.97 0.13 -14.33
CA VAL A 135 5.71 0.60 -12.97
C VAL A 135 6.37 -0.30 -11.93
N ASP A 136 7.11 0.31 -11.03
CA ASP A 136 7.61 -0.31 -9.81
C ASP A 136 6.73 0.12 -8.62
N VAL A 137 5.88 -0.78 -8.12
CA VAL A 137 5.07 -0.56 -6.93
C VAL A 137 5.91 -0.84 -5.68
N VAL A 138 6.24 0.18 -4.90
CA VAL A 138 7.04 0.04 -3.69
C VAL A 138 6.13 -0.12 -2.48
N THR A 139 6.05 -1.32 -1.93
CA THR A 139 5.17 -1.60 -0.80
C THR A 139 5.71 -2.66 0.16
N GLY A 140 5.26 -2.62 1.39
CA GLY A 140 5.44 -3.71 2.35
C GLY A 140 4.19 -4.56 2.52
N ASP A 141 3.15 -4.29 1.73
CA ASP A 141 1.90 -5.03 1.74
C ASP A 141 1.87 -6.06 0.60
N ARG A 142 1.50 -7.29 0.93
CA ARG A 142 1.37 -8.38 -0.04
C ARG A 142 0.08 -8.30 -0.85
N ASP A 143 -0.92 -7.57 -0.38
CA ASP A 143 -2.18 -7.46 -1.10
C ASP A 143 -1.99 -6.74 -2.44
N LEU A 144 -0.94 -5.92 -2.56
CA LEU A 144 -0.56 -5.29 -3.82
C LEU A 144 0.13 -6.24 -4.83
N PHE A 145 0.37 -7.52 -4.49
CA PHE A 145 0.81 -8.52 -5.48
C PHE A 145 -0.24 -8.77 -6.56
N GLN A 146 -1.51 -8.45 -6.30
CA GLN A 146 -2.56 -8.43 -7.29
C GLN A 146 -2.35 -7.46 -8.47
N LEU A 147 -1.42 -6.51 -8.33
CA LEU A 147 -1.07 -5.52 -9.37
C LEU A 147 -0.01 -6.01 -10.33
N VAL A 148 0.68 -7.10 -10.00
CA VAL A 148 1.74 -7.65 -10.85
C VAL A 148 1.17 -8.04 -12.21
N ASP A 149 1.77 -7.48 -13.26
CA ASP A 149 1.39 -7.70 -14.66
C ASP A 149 2.66 -7.63 -15.53
N ASP A 150 3.19 -8.79 -15.90
CA ASP A 150 4.44 -8.88 -16.65
C ASP A 150 4.29 -8.33 -18.07
N GLU A 151 3.08 -8.40 -18.68
CA GLU A 151 2.83 -7.86 -20.03
C GLU A 151 2.88 -6.33 -20.04
N ARG A 152 2.39 -5.70 -18.99
CA ARG A 152 2.43 -4.24 -18.80
C ARG A 152 3.68 -3.78 -18.06
N GLN A 153 4.56 -4.69 -17.71
CA GLN A 153 5.77 -4.43 -16.93
C GLN A 153 5.46 -3.74 -15.57
N VAL A 154 4.39 -4.17 -14.92
CA VAL A 154 4.07 -3.78 -13.54
C VAL A 154 4.60 -4.85 -12.59
N ARG A 155 5.50 -4.47 -11.69
CA ARG A 155 6.05 -5.35 -10.67
C ARG A 155 6.02 -4.70 -9.30
N VAL A 156 6.18 -5.50 -8.24
CA VAL A 156 6.21 -5.00 -6.87
C VAL A 156 7.62 -5.10 -6.31
N LEU A 157 8.13 -4.00 -5.79
CA LEU A 157 9.33 -3.95 -4.96
C LEU A 157 8.90 -4.15 -3.50
N TYR A 158 8.94 -5.41 -3.07
CA TYR A 158 8.42 -5.81 -1.76
C TYR A 158 9.43 -5.54 -0.64
N ILE A 159 9.18 -4.49 0.12
CA ILE A 159 10.10 -3.96 1.14
C ILE A 159 9.83 -4.49 2.56
N ALA A 160 9.18 -5.64 2.72
CA ALA A 160 8.86 -6.18 4.05
C ALA A 160 10.10 -6.32 4.94
N ARG A 161 11.27 -6.61 4.35
CA ARG A 161 12.57 -6.71 5.04
C ARG A 161 13.41 -5.44 4.97
N GLY A 162 12.80 -4.32 4.58
CA GLY A 162 13.45 -3.02 4.38
C GLY A 162 13.87 -2.77 2.94
N VAL A 163 13.99 -1.48 2.56
CA VAL A 163 14.29 -1.03 1.19
C VAL A 163 15.60 -1.64 0.67
N GLY A 164 16.60 -1.84 1.52
CA GLY A 164 17.87 -2.43 1.13
C GLY A 164 17.87 -3.95 0.91
N LYS A 165 16.78 -4.63 1.24
CA LYS A 165 16.62 -6.08 1.13
C LYS A 165 15.28 -6.44 0.51
N HIS A 166 14.74 -5.54 -0.34
CA HIS A 166 13.48 -5.77 -1.00
C HIS A 166 13.60 -6.94 -1.99
N GLU A 167 12.47 -7.58 -2.23
CA GLU A 167 12.32 -8.61 -3.25
C GLU A 167 11.61 -8.00 -4.46
N VAL A 168 12.07 -8.32 -5.65
CA VAL A 168 11.38 -7.97 -6.89
C VAL A 168 10.36 -9.05 -7.17
N VAL A 169 9.10 -8.68 -7.14
CA VAL A 169 7.96 -9.58 -7.28
C VAL A 169 7.37 -9.41 -8.67
N ASP A 170 7.49 -10.44 -9.47
CA ASP A 170 6.85 -10.66 -10.77
C ASP A 170 5.86 -11.83 -10.67
N ASN A 171 5.20 -12.16 -11.77
CA ASN A 171 4.24 -13.27 -11.80
C ASN A 171 4.90 -14.62 -11.47
N ALA A 172 6.15 -14.85 -11.88
CA ALA A 172 6.86 -16.08 -11.59
C ALA A 172 7.17 -16.20 -10.09
N TRP A 173 7.50 -15.09 -9.42
CA TRP A 173 7.69 -15.04 -7.98
C TRP A 173 6.38 -15.35 -7.23
N VAL A 174 5.25 -14.74 -7.63
CA VAL A 174 3.93 -14.99 -7.02
C VAL A 174 3.55 -16.46 -7.19
N GLN A 175 3.68 -17.00 -8.41
CA GLN A 175 3.42 -18.41 -8.71
C GLN A 175 4.27 -19.36 -7.84
N THR A 176 5.55 -19.07 -7.68
CA THR A 176 6.46 -19.89 -6.87
C THR A 176 6.10 -19.84 -5.39
N LYS A 177 5.71 -18.66 -4.90
CA LYS A 177 5.47 -18.43 -3.48
C LYS A 177 4.09 -18.89 -3.01
N TYR A 178 3.06 -18.66 -3.81
CA TYR A 178 1.66 -18.87 -3.45
C TYR A 178 0.99 -19.98 -4.27
N GLY A 179 1.61 -20.45 -5.34
CA GLY A 179 1.08 -21.50 -6.21
C GLY A 179 -0.04 -21.02 -7.12
N VAL A 180 -0.23 -19.71 -7.28
CA VAL A 180 -1.23 -19.09 -8.14
C VAL A 180 -0.60 -17.95 -8.96
N PRO A 181 -1.08 -17.65 -10.17
CA PRO A 181 -0.65 -16.45 -10.89
C PRO A 181 -1.12 -15.18 -10.16
N ALA A 182 -0.42 -14.06 -10.39
CA ALA A 182 -0.75 -12.77 -9.77
C ALA A 182 -2.20 -12.33 -10.08
N ALA A 183 -2.69 -12.60 -11.28
CA ALA A 183 -4.07 -12.30 -11.67
C ALA A 183 -5.13 -13.01 -10.80
N ALA A 184 -4.80 -14.15 -10.19
CA ALA A 184 -5.69 -14.88 -9.28
C ALA A 184 -5.47 -14.51 -7.80
N TYR A 185 -4.62 -13.53 -7.51
CA TYR A 185 -4.24 -13.21 -6.13
C TYR A 185 -5.40 -12.68 -5.29
N VAL A 186 -6.31 -11.89 -5.88
CA VAL A 186 -7.53 -11.39 -5.20
C VAL A 186 -8.39 -12.56 -4.72
N ASP A 187 -8.68 -13.52 -5.58
CA ASP A 187 -9.50 -14.69 -5.24
C ASP A 187 -8.79 -15.58 -4.22
N TYR A 188 -7.48 -15.74 -4.37
CA TYR A 188 -6.65 -16.46 -3.41
C TYR A 188 -6.71 -15.83 -2.02
N ALA A 189 -6.51 -14.51 -1.91
CA ALA A 189 -6.55 -13.76 -0.66
C ALA A 189 -7.97 -13.77 -0.06
N THR A 190 -9.00 -13.61 -0.90
CA THR A 190 -10.41 -13.73 -0.49
C THR A 190 -10.70 -15.06 0.18
N MET A 191 -10.32 -16.17 -0.46
CA MET A 191 -10.60 -17.50 0.10
C MET A 191 -9.77 -17.79 1.36
N ARG A 192 -8.52 -17.39 1.39
CA ARG A 192 -7.61 -17.59 2.53
C ARG A 192 -8.00 -16.73 3.72
N GLY A 193 -8.47 -15.51 3.45
CA GLY A 193 -8.64 -14.44 4.42
C GLY A 193 -7.34 -13.75 4.79
N ASP A 194 -7.46 -12.64 5.49
CA ASP A 194 -6.36 -11.91 6.10
C ASP A 194 -6.73 -11.40 7.49
N ALA A 195 -6.14 -12.01 8.51
CA ALA A 195 -6.40 -11.63 9.90
C ALA A 195 -5.89 -10.21 10.22
N SER A 196 -4.86 -9.73 9.50
CA SER A 196 -4.33 -8.37 9.68
C SER A 196 -5.28 -7.30 9.15
N ASP A 197 -6.18 -7.66 8.27
CA ASP A 197 -7.23 -6.79 7.74
C ASP A 197 -8.64 -7.15 8.23
N GLY A 198 -8.73 -8.12 9.16
CA GLY A 198 -10.01 -8.54 9.71
C GLY A 198 -10.88 -9.32 8.72
N LEU A 199 -10.29 -9.89 7.69
CA LEU A 199 -10.96 -10.69 6.67
C LEU A 199 -10.95 -12.17 7.09
N PRO A 200 -12.13 -12.80 7.35
CA PRO A 200 -12.17 -14.15 7.92
C PRO A 200 -11.75 -15.25 6.95
N GLY A 201 -11.88 -15.02 5.64
CA GLY A 201 -11.71 -16.06 4.65
C GLY A 201 -12.78 -17.17 4.76
N ILE A 202 -12.53 -18.29 4.09
CA ILE A 202 -13.40 -19.48 4.15
C ILE A 202 -12.86 -20.42 5.22
N SER A 203 -13.68 -20.69 6.25
CA SER A 203 -13.28 -21.57 7.35
C SER A 203 -12.79 -22.94 6.86
N GLY A 204 -11.54 -23.28 7.21
CA GLY A 204 -10.90 -24.53 6.83
C GLY A 204 -10.45 -24.60 5.36
N ILE A 205 -10.38 -23.48 4.65
CA ILE A 205 -9.68 -23.32 3.38
C ILE A 205 -8.46 -22.42 3.61
N GLY A 206 -7.28 -23.02 3.61
CA GLY A 206 -6.01 -22.32 3.70
C GLY A 206 -5.28 -22.28 2.36
N ASP A 207 -4.04 -21.78 2.39
CA ASP A 207 -3.19 -21.50 1.23
C ASP A 207 -3.20 -22.61 0.17
N LYS A 208 -2.93 -23.86 0.58
CA LYS A 208 -2.82 -25.00 -0.36
C LYS A 208 -4.15 -25.33 -1.03
N THR A 209 -5.25 -25.26 -0.26
CA THR A 209 -6.57 -25.59 -0.81
C THR A 209 -7.06 -24.48 -1.74
N ALA A 210 -6.87 -23.21 -1.36
CA ALA A 210 -7.20 -22.07 -2.22
C ALA A 210 -6.44 -22.14 -3.55
N ALA A 211 -5.11 -22.33 -3.49
CA ALA A 211 -4.29 -22.46 -4.69
C ALA A 211 -4.70 -23.65 -5.57
N SER A 212 -4.98 -24.81 -4.97
CA SER A 212 -5.42 -26.00 -5.71
C SER A 212 -6.77 -25.77 -6.43
N LEU A 213 -7.70 -25.10 -5.77
CA LEU A 213 -9.02 -24.79 -6.36
C LEU A 213 -8.87 -23.82 -7.53
N LEU A 214 -8.10 -22.73 -7.38
CA LEU A 214 -7.85 -21.77 -8.44
C LEU A 214 -7.14 -22.39 -9.65
N ASN A 215 -6.13 -23.20 -9.41
CA ASN A 215 -5.44 -23.92 -10.51
C ASN A 215 -6.35 -24.92 -11.23
N SER A 216 -7.38 -25.46 -10.56
CA SER A 216 -8.31 -26.44 -11.17
C SER A 216 -9.47 -25.78 -11.89
N TYR A 217 -9.94 -24.62 -11.44
CA TYR A 217 -11.18 -24.01 -11.87
C TYR A 217 -11.04 -22.56 -12.39
N GLY A 218 -9.84 -22.00 -12.32
CA GLY A 218 -9.47 -20.68 -12.87
C GLY A 218 -9.64 -19.54 -11.87
N ASP A 219 -10.85 -19.26 -11.46
CA ASP A 219 -11.23 -18.15 -10.59
C ASP A 219 -12.30 -18.57 -9.56
N LEU A 220 -12.70 -17.63 -8.71
CA LEU A 220 -13.72 -17.87 -7.70
C LEU A 220 -15.08 -18.23 -8.33
N GLU A 221 -15.43 -17.61 -9.43
CA GLU A 221 -16.69 -17.90 -10.15
C GLU A 221 -16.71 -19.34 -10.66
N GLY A 222 -15.62 -19.80 -11.29
CA GLY A 222 -15.45 -21.17 -11.75
C GLY A 222 -15.47 -22.18 -10.61
N ILE A 223 -14.89 -21.83 -9.45
CA ILE A 223 -14.94 -22.65 -8.23
C ILE A 223 -16.37 -22.78 -7.72
N LEU A 224 -17.12 -21.68 -7.61
CA LEU A 224 -18.51 -21.69 -7.15
C LEU A 224 -19.41 -22.45 -8.11
N ALA A 225 -19.23 -22.27 -9.42
CA ALA A 225 -19.94 -23.02 -10.45
C ALA A 225 -19.67 -24.53 -10.37
N ALA A 226 -18.40 -24.92 -10.10
CA ALA A 226 -18.01 -26.32 -9.92
C ALA A 226 -18.53 -26.95 -8.61
N ALA A 227 -18.75 -26.12 -7.58
CA ALA A 227 -19.30 -26.56 -6.29
C ALA A 227 -20.83 -26.70 -6.34
N SER A 228 -21.49 -26.03 -7.30
CA SER A 228 -22.95 -25.98 -7.41
C SER A 228 -23.48 -27.05 -8.36
N GLY A 229 -24.80 -27.35 -8.28
CA GLY A 229 -25.50 -28.22 -9.20
C GLY A 229 -25.67 -29.66 -8.75
N SER A 230 -26.33 -30.47 -9.57
CA SER A 230 -26.74 -31.84 -9.26
C SER A 230 -25.59 -32.85 -9.25
N LYS A 231 -24.44 -32.50 -9.82
CA LYS A 231 -23.20 -33.31 -9.84
C LYS A 231 -22.00 -32.39 -9.60
N PRO A 232 -21.74 -32.00 -8.34
CA PRO A 232 -20.59 -31.15 -8.02
C PRO A 232 -19.28 -31.84 -8.44
N LYS A 233 -18.36 -31.05 -9.04
CA LYS A 233 -17.01 -31.49 -9.40
C LYS A 233 -16.04 -31.38 -8.20
N ILE A 234 -16.45 -30.64 -7.18
CA ILE A 234 -15.69 -30.40 -5.93
C ILE A 234 -16.21 -31.36 -4.84
N SER A 235 -15.31 -31.83 -3.96
CA SER A 235 -15.70 -32.73 -2.87
C SER A 235 -16.79 -32.13 -1.99
N GLY A 236 -17.73 -32.93 -1.48
CA GLY A 236 -18.84 -32.46 -0.67
C GLY A 236 -18.42 -31.66 0.57
N ALA A 237 -17.28 -31.98 1.17
CA ALA A 237 -16.75 -31.24 2.32
C ALA A 237 -16.29 -29.82 1.92
N VAL A 238 -15.66 -29.64 0.75
CA VAL A 238 -15.25 -28.32 0.26
C VAL A 238 -16.46 -27.54 -0.24
N SER A 239 -17.40 -28.18 -0.97
CA SER A 239 -18.65 -27.55 -1.40
C SER A 239 -19.47 -27.02 -0.22
N ALA A 240 -19.51 -27.77 0.89
CA ALA A 240 -20.20 -27.34 2.11
C ALA A 240 -19.55 -26.09 2.74
N LYS A 241 -18.21 -26.00 2.74
CA LYS A 241 -17.47 -24.83 3.22
C LYS A 241 -17.72 -23.59 2.34
N LEU A 242 -17.68 -23.77 1.02
CA LEU A 242 -18.00 -22.71 0.05
C LEU A 242 -19.43 -22.21 0.23
N GLY A 243 -20.41 -23.15 0.37
CA GLY A 243 -21.80 -22.79 0.62
C GLY A 243 -22.02 -22.05 1.94
N ALA A 244 -21.30 -22.44 3.01
CA ALA A 244 -21.38 -21.75 4.30
C ALA A 244 -20.77 -20.34 4.28
N ALA A 245 -19.89 -20.03 3.32
CA ALA A 245 -19.24 -18.74 3.15
C ALA A 245 -19.83 -17.89 2.01
N ILE A 246 -20.98 -18.28 1.45
CA ILE A 246 -21.52 -17.66 0.23
C ILE A 246 -21.76 -16.16 0.38
N ASP A 247 -22.30 -15.72 1.52
CA ASP A 247 -22.56 -14.31 1.79
C ASP A 247 -21.25 -13.49 1.89
N TYR A 248 -20.21 -14.06 2.50
CA TYR A 248 -18.88 -13.46 2.55
C TYR A 248 -18.28 -13.38 1.14
N LEU A 249 -18.36 -14.46 0.38
CA LEU A 249 -17.80 -14.52 -0.99
C LEU A 249 -18.51 -13.59 -1.97
N ALA A 250 -19.74 -13.19 -1.69
CA ALA A 250 -20.47 -12.22 -2.51
C ALA A 250 -19.89 -10.80 -2.41
N VAL A 251 -19.22 -10.44 -1.32
CA VAL A 251 -18.73 -9.07 -1.07
C VAL A 251 -17.21 -8.98 -0.91
N ALA A 252 -16.58 -10.05 -0.42
CA ALA A 252 -15.16 -10.03 -0.06
C ALA A 252 -14.20 -9.74 -1.23
N PRO A 253 -14.42 -10.23 -2.46
CA PRO A 253 -13.57 -9.86 -3.60
C PRO A 253 -13.48 -8.35 -3.81
N SER A 254 -14.60 -7.62 -3.64
CA SER A 254 -14.61 -6.16 -3.78
C SER A 254 -13.85 -5.44 -2.66
N VAL A 255 -13.76 -6.04 -1.46
CA VAL A 255 -13.01 -5.48 -0.32
C VAL A 255 -11.52 -5.75 -0.45
N VAL A 256 -11.15 -6.94 -0.95
CA VAL A 256 -9.76 -7.39 -1.14
C VAL A 256 -9.12 -6.73 -2.37
N ALA A 257 -9.90 -6.53 -3.43
CA ALA A 257 -9.40 -5.87 -4.63
C ALA A 257 -9.12 -4.39 -4.37
N VAL A 258 -7.96 -3.92 -4.83
CA VAL A 258 -7.71 -2.49 -4.89
C VAL A 258 -8.47 -1.87 -6.06
N VAL A 259 -8.95 -0.64 -5.88
CA VAL A 259 -9.60 0.13 -6.95
C VAL A 259 -8.56 0.55 -7.99
N ARG A 260 -8.92 0.52 -9.29
CA ARG A 260 -7.97 0.70 -10.39
C ARG A 260 -8.36 1.81 -11.37
N ASP A 261 -9.42 2.53 -11.10
CA ASP A 261 -10.05 3.49 -12.03
C ASP A 261 -10.50 4.78 -11.35
N LEU A 262 -9.84 5.18 -10.25
CA LEU A 262 -10.14 6.44 -9.57
C LEU A 262 -9.79 7.64 -10.45
N ASP A 263 -10.65 8.64 -10.43
CA ASP A 263 -10.26 9.98 -10.86
C ASP A 263 -9.40 10.62 -9.77
N LEU A 264 -8.08 10.61 -9.96
CA LEU A 264 -7.11 11.15 -9.02
C LEU A 264 -6.86 12.65 -9.20
N GLY A 265 -7.37 13.25 -10.29
CA GLY A 265 -7.17 14.67 -10.58
C GLY A 265 -5.72 15.06 -10.90
N VAL A 266 -4.85 14.10 -11.22
CA VAL A 266 -3.45 14.29 -11.61
C VAL A 266 -3.17 13.61 -12.95
N SER A 267 -2.29 14.20 -13.74
CA SER A 267 -1.74 13.60 -14.95
C SER A 267 -0.39 12.92 -14.65
N PHE A 268 0.10 12.07 -15.55
CA PHE A 268 1.44 11.50 -15.38
C PHE A 268 2.54 12.57 -15.52
N ASP A 269 2.31 13.66 -16.24
CA ASP A 269 3.28 14.77 -16.28
C ASP A 269 3.46 15.45 -14.92
N ASP A 270 2.42 15.48 -14.08
CA ASP A 270 2.50 16.00 -12.71
C ASP A 270 3.31 15.09 -11.77
N LEU A 271 3.56 13.86 -12.17
CA LEU A 271 4.30 12.84 -11.40
C LEU A 271 5.78 12.72 -11.83
N ARG A 272 6.26 13.59 -12.72
CA ARG A 272 7.68 13.56 -13.12
C ARG A 272 8.59 13.74 -11.93
N CYS A 273 9.62 12.89 -11.87
CA CYS A 273 10.63 13.01 -10.84
C CYS A 273 11.36 14.36 -10.99
N PRO A 274 11.41 15.20 -9.95
CA PRO A 274 12.15 16.45 -10.02
C PRO A 274 13.65 16.17 -10.09
N ASN A 275 14.41 17.00 -10.80
CA ASN A 275 15.88 16.94 -10.87
C ASN A 275 16.57 17.84 -9.83
N ALA A 276 15.82 18.67 -9.14
CA ALA A 276 16.24 19.55 -8.05
C ALA A 276 15.03 19.90 -7.18
N PRO A 277 15.21 20.42 -5.96
CA PRO A 277 14.09 20.92 -5.17
C PRO A 277 13.27 21.97 -5.93
N ALA A 278 11.95 21.78 -5.99
CA ALA A 278 11.04 22.70 -6.69
C ALA A 278 10.93 24.07 -5.98
N LYS A 279 11.11 24.07 -4.65
CA LYS A 279 11.08 25.28 -3.80
C LYS A 279 12.36 25.32 -2.96
N PRO A 280 13.52 25.66 -3.56
CA PRO A 280 14.83 25.51 -2.92
C PRO A 280 15.00 26.32 -1.64
N GLU A 281 14.44 27.52 -1.55
CA GLU A 281 14.50 28.37 -0.35
C GLU A 281 13.71 27.73 0.80
N LEU A 282 12.47 27.29 0.55
CA LEU A 282 11.66 26.59 1.54
C LEU A 282 12.31 25.27 1.98
N PHE A 283 12.89 24.54 1.03
CA PHE A 283 13.58 23.28 1.34
C PHE A 283 14.81 23.52 2.25
N ALA A 284 15.58 24.57 2.00
CA ALA A 284 16.72 24.95 2.84
C ALA A 284 16.24 25.36 4.25
N GLU A 285 15.19 26.17 4.35
CA GLU A 285 14.60 26.59 5.63
C GLU A 285 14.12 25.38 6.44
N LEU A 286 13.38 24.46 5.82
CA LEU A 286 12.92 23.22 6.48
C LEU A 286 14.08 22.32 6.89
N THR A 287 15.13 22.24 6.08
CA THR A 287 16.34 21.46 6.39
C THR A 287 17.02 21.95 7.66
N ASP A 288 17.18 23.28 7.77
CA ASP A 288 17.83 23.90 8.93
C ASP A 288 16.93 23.82 10.18
N LEU A 289 15.65 24.15 10.03
CA LEU A 289 14.67 24.13 11.11
C LEU A 289 14.55 22.73 11.74
N LEU A 290 14.53 21.70 10.92
CA LEU A 290 14.32 20.31 11.35
C LEU A 290 15.63 19.54 11.57
N GLY A 291 16.77 20.14 11.29
CA GLY A 291 18.07 19.51 11.49
C GLY A 291 18.24 18.20 10.68
N LEU A 292 17.75 18.18 9.43
CA LEU A 292 17.71 16.95 8.63
C LEU A 292 19.08 16.45 8.16
N GLY A 293 20.07 17.35 8.09
CA GLY A 293 21.48 17.01 7.87
C GLY A 293 21.72 16.23 6.58
N SER A 294 22.48 15.16 6.67
CA SER A 294 22.91 14.38 5.50
C SER A 294 21.77 13.66 4.74
N SER A 295 20.56 13.55 5.29
CA SER A 295 19.42 12.97 4.57
C SER A 295 18.96 13.88 3.43
N THR A 296 19.04 15.21 3.63
CA THR A 296 18.72 16.18 2.57
C THR A 296 19.80 16.26 1.50
N GLU A 297 21.08 16.14 1.88
CA GLU A 297 22.17 16.07 0.89
C GLU A 297 22.01 14.83 -0.01
N ARG A 298 21.66 13.69 0.58
CA ARG A 298 21.45 12.45 -0.17
C ARG A 298 20.28 12.53 -1.14
N ILE A 299 19.13 13.06 -0.70
CA ILE A 299 17.96 13.15 -1.58
C ILE A 299 18.24 14.09 -2.75
N VAL A 300 18.84 15.27 -2.50
CA VAL A 300 19.19 16.24 -3.56
C VAL A 300 20.18 15.62 -4.56
N ALA A 301 21.22 14.94 -4.06
CA ALA A 301 22.17 14.23 -4.92
C ALA A 301 21.49 13.13 -5.76
N SER A 302 20.49 12.42 -5.19
CA SER A 302 19.77 11.38 -5.90
C SER A 302 18.82 11.93 -6.95
N LEU A 303 18.23 13.12 -6.74
CA LEU A 303 17.37 13.80 -7.72
C LEU A 303 18.18 14.35 -8.90
N ALA A 304 19.44 14.73 -8.67
CA ALA A 304 20.31 15.28 -9.72
C ALA A 304 20.88 14.18 -10.67
N ASN A 305 20.72 12.90 -10.35
CA ASN A 305 21.10 11.82 -11.23
C ASN A 305 20.06 11.72 -12.36
N ASP A 306 20.50 12.06 -13.58
CA ASP A 306 19.67 11.94 -14.79
C ASP A 306 19.28 10.46 -15.01
N PRO A 307 18.00 10.15 -15.34
CA PRO A 307 17.53 8.78 -15.56
C PRO A 307 18.16 8.09 -16.77
#